data_49db17203e013f829d2348fd199a0609
#
_entry.id   49db17203e013f829d2348fd199a0609
#
_cell.length_a   1.000
_cell.length_b   1.000
_cell.length_c   1.000
_cell.angle_alpha   90.00
_cell.angle_beta   90.00
_cell.angle_gamma   90.00
#
_symmetry.space_group_name_H-M   'P 1'
#
loop_
_entity.id
_entity.type
_entity.pdbx_description
1 polymer ?
#
loop_
_entity_poly.entity_id
_entity_poly.type
_entity_poly.pdbx_seq_one_letter_code
_entity_poly.pdbx_strand_id
1 'polypeptide(L)'
;MQIELFRYLFPLCLAQWHETVLAGGYGDHFEESLMKALCRPYLWQEMMNASQRQQVRQFLLDTALQRMDNERGFNNVLCWLAVFNTLGGAAPLIRSLWSRWWALDTPGKAVCAIQYAAHLIYPIEANPLWSQEWIDWGHPLGHKDGWSSDNRAFLRQMLTPEMIVAGVQAAAEILRGEPEGAMAARIAQDAYEAMDILTIQIEDLLRDLSCDESGHALE
;
A
#
# COMPACT_ATOMS: atom_id res chain seq x y z
N MET A 1 -25.64 -14.44 -1.43
CA MET A 1 -25.05 -14.60 -2.78
C MET A 1 -24.90 -16.07 -3.06
N GLN A 2 -25.34 -16.54 -4.23
CA GLN A 2 -25.20 -17.96 -4.59
C GLN A 2 -23.72 -18.26 -4.84
N ILE A 3 -23.21 -19.34 -4.26
CA ILE A 3 -21.79 -19.72 -4.31
C ILE A 3 -21.29 -19.95 -5.75
N GLU A 4 -22.18 -20.43 -6.63
CA GLU A 4 -21.87 -20.63 -8.05
C GLU A 4 -21.65 -19.31 -8.78
N LEU A 5 -22.48 -18.29 -8.51
CA LEU A 5 -22.32 -16.95 -9.08
C LEU A 5 -21.02 -16.31 -8.59
N PHE A 6 -20.69 -16.47 -7.31
CA PHE A 6 -19.41 -16.02 -6.78
C PHE A 6 -18.23 -16.68 -7.49
N ARG A 7 -18.24 -18.00 -7.62
CA ARG A 7 -17.18 -18.76 -8.31
C ARG A 7 -16.98 -18.35 -9.76
N TYR A 8 -18.04 -17.90 -10.42
CA TYR A 8 -17.96 -17.43 -11.79
C TYR A 8 -17.46 -15.99 -11.88
N LEU A 9 -17.99 -15.08 -11.08
CA LEU A 9 -17.69 -13.63 -11.19
C LEU A 9 -16.39 -13.23 -10.51
N PHE A 10 -16.04 -13.84 -9.37
CA PHE A 10 -14.91 -13.40 -8.57
C PHE A 10 -13.55 -13.46 -9.31
N PRO A 11 -13.24 -14.51 -10.10
CA PRO A 11 -12.03 -14.52 -10.92
C PRO A 11 -11.98 -13.40 -11.96
N LEU A 12 -13.13 -13.04 -12.55
CA LEU A 12 -13.22 -11.94 -13.51
C LEU A 12 -12.98 -10.60 -12.82
N CYS A 13 -13.52 -10.41 -11.62
CA CYS A 13 -13.25 -9.21 -10.81
C CYS A 13 -11.76 -9.09 -10.46
N LEU A 14 -11.10 -10.18 -10.09
CA LEU A 14 -9.67 -10.19 -9.81
C LEU A 14 -8.83 -9.88 -11.05
N ALA A 15 -9.20 -10.45 -12.21
CA ALA A 15 -8.51 -10.16 -13.47
C ALA A 15 -8.64 -8.67 -13.86
N GLN A 16 -9.84 -8.10 -13.75
CA GLN A 16 -10.08 -6.69 -14.01
C GLN A 16 -9.25 -5.80 -13.07
N TRP A 17 -9.25 -6.11 -11.77
CA TRP A 17 -8.44 -5.40 -10.79
C TRP A 17 -6.94 -5.45 -11.13
N HIS A 18 -6.45 -6.62 -11.50
CA HIS A 18 -5.05 -6.80 -11.90
C HIS A 18 -4.68 -5.89 -13.11
N GLU A 19 -5.50 -5.91 -14.15
CA GLU A 19 -5.26 -5.07 -15.33
C GLU A 19 -5.29 -3.58 -14.97
N THR A 20 -6.24 -3.14 -14.17
CA THR A 20 -6.35 -1.75 -13.73
C THR A 20 -5.13 -1.32 -12.91
N VAL A 21 -4.72 -2.12 -11.93
CA VAL A 21 -3.55 -1.82 -11.09
C VAL A 21 -2.28 -1.72 -11.94
N LEU A 22 -2.05 -2.65 -12.86
CA LEU A 22 -0.85 -2.64 -13.70
C LEU A 22 -0.85 -1.49 -14.73
N ALA A 23 -2.01 -1.06 -15.18
CA ALA A 23 -2.14 0.11 -16.05
C ALA A 23 -1.94 1.44 -15.30
N GLY A 24 -1.78 1.41 -13.98
CA GLY A 24 -1.65 2.62 -13.15
C GLY A 24 -2.99 3.29 -12.85
N GLY A 25 -4.12 2.63 -13.13
CA GLY A 25 -5.44 3.04 -12.71
C GLY A 25 -5.73 2.57 -11.29
N TYR A 26 -6.44 3.38 -10.53
CA TYR A 26 -7.00 3.02 -9.23
C TYR A 26 -8.07 4.04 -8.82
N GLY A 27 -9.13 3.57 -8.22
CA GLY A 27 -10.09 4.47 -7.56
C GLY A 27 -11.45 4.58 -8.24
N ASP A 28 -11.85 3.57 -9.03
CA ASP A 28 -13.25 3.49 -9.45
C ASP A 28 -14.10 2.76 -8.40
N HIS A 29 -15.42 2.93 -8.49
CA HIS A 29 -16.38 2.30 -7.58
C HIS A 29 -16.34 0.77 -7.57
N PHE A 30 -15.87 0.16 -8.66
CA PHE A 30 -15.70 -1.28 -8.76
C PHE A 30 -14.58 -1.78 -7.86
N GLU A 31 -13.42 -1.11 -7.91
CA GLU A 31 -12.26 -1.44 -7.11
C GLU A 31 -12.56 -1.29 -5.63
N GLU A 32 -13.18 -0.18 -5.24
CA GLU A 32 -13.61 0.06 -3.87
C GLU A 32 -14.53 -1.07 -3.37
N SER A 33 -15.48 -1.50 -4.19
CA SER A 33 -16.42 -2.58 -3.85
C SER A 33 -15.73 -3.95 -3.73
N LEU A 34 -14.80 -4.27 -4.64
CA LEU A 34 -13.99 -5.49 -4.56
C LEU A 34 -13.15 -5.50 -3.28
N MET A 35 -12.54 -4.37 -2.94
CA MET A 35 -11.71 -4.23 -1.77
C MET A 35 -12.50 -4.36 -0.47
N LYS A 36 -13.64 -3.71 -0.37
CA LYS A 36 -14.57 -3.90 0.76
C LYS A 36 -14.99 -5.37 0.90
N ALA A 37 -15.15 -6.09 -0.22
CA ALA A 37 -15.46 -7.52 -0.19
C ALA A 37 -14.27 -8.34 0.31
N LEU A 38 -13.04 -8.05 -0.14
CA LEU A 38 -11.82 -8.74 0.29
C LEU A 38 -11.50 -8.54 1.79
N CYS A 39 -11.93 -7.44 2.38
CA CYS A 39 -11.79 -7.20 3.82
C CYS A 39 -12.77 -8.02 4.69
N ARG A 40 -13.76 -8.69 4.09
CA ARG A 40 -14.76 -9.46 4.85
C ARG A 40 -14.32 -10.88 5.15
N PRO A 41 -14.26 -11.29 6.44
CA PRO A 41 -13.89 -12.68 6.81
C PRO A 41 -14.76 -13.75 6.14
N TYR A 42 -16.05 -13.49 5.97
CA TYR A 42 -17.00 -14.38 5.31
C TYR A 42 -16.53 -14.83 3.92
N LEU A 43 -16.00 -13.91 3.11
CA LEU A 43 -15.53 -14.23 1.76
C LEU A 43 -14.39 -15.26 1.79
N TRP A 44 -13.47 -15.13 2.74
CA TRP A 44 -12.35 -16.04 2.89
C TRP A 44 -12.75 -17.37 3.52
N GLN A 45 -13.65 -17.36 4.50
CA GLN A 45 -13.96 -18.55 5.31
C GLN A 45 -15.01 -19.46 4.65
N GLU A 46 -16.04 -18.87 4.06
CA GLU A 46 -17.20 -19.60 3.57
C GLU A 46 -17.24 -19.74 2.05
N MET A 47 -16.70 -18.77 1.30
CA MET A 47 -16.80 -18.78 -0.16
C MET A 47 -15.62 -19.47 -0.85
N MET A 48 -14.49 -19.65 -0.15
CA MET A 48 -13.27 -20.24 -0.70
C MET A 48 -12.75 -21.39 0.16
N ASN A 49 -12.28 -22.45 -0.49
CA ASN A 49 -11.49 -23.49 0.18
C ASN A 49 -10.04 -23.03 0.44
N ALA A 50 -9.26 -23.84 1.16
CA ALA A 50 -7.89 -23.49 1.55
C ALA A 50 -6.98 -23.21 0.35
N SER A 51 -7.06 -24.02 -0.71
CA SER A 51 -6.27 -23.84 -1.93
C SER A 51 -6.64 -22.55 -2.66
N GLN A 52 -7.93 -22.26 -2.79
CA GLN A 52 -8.41 -21.02 -3.41
C GLN A 52 -7.96 -19.78 -2.62
N ARG A 53 -8.05 -19.83 -1.29
CA ARG A 53 -7.54 -18.73 -0.44
C ARG A 53 -6.05 -18.45 -0.69
N GLN A 54 -5.25 -19.52 -0.78
CA GLN A 54 -3.82 -19.38 -1.05
C GLN A 54 -3.57 -18.81 -2.44
N GLN A 55 -4.27 -19.28 -3.47
CA GLN A 55 -4.14 -18.78 -4.84
C GLN A 55 -4.51 -17.30 -4.95
N VAL A 56 -5.62 -16.89 -4.32
CA VAL A 56 -6.06 -15.48 -4.32
C VAL A 56 -5.04 -14.61 -3.60
N ARG A 57 -4.55 -15.02 -2.43
CA ARG A 57 -3.50 -14.29 -1.71
C ARG A 57 -2.24 -14.11 -2.55
N GLN A 58 -1.81 -15.19 -3.18
CA GLN A 58 -0.61 -15.14 -4.03
C GLN A 58 -0.82 -14.20 -5.22
N PHE A 59 -1.98 -14.28 -5.87
CA PHE A 59 -2.33 -13.42 -6.99
C PHE A 59 -2.33 -11.93 -6.60
N LEU A 60 -2.95 -11.57 -5.46
CA LEU A 60 -2.97 -10.21 -4.96
C LEU A 60 -1.55 -9.70 -4.64
N LEU A 61 -0.74 -10.54 -4.01
CA LEU A 61 0.64 -10.23 -3.66
C LEU A 61 1.49 -10.01 -4.91
N ASP A 62 1.41 -10.93 -5.87
CA ASP A 62 2.21 -10.86 -7.10
C ASP A 62 1.80 -9.65 -7.95
N THR A 63 0.51 -9.31 -8.02
CA THR A 63 0.03 -8.09 -8.69
C THR A 63 0.63 -6.83 -8.05
N ALA A 64 0.57 -6.71 -6.72
CA ALA A 64 1.12 -5.55 -6.03
C ALA A 64 2.64 -5.42 -6.25
N LEU A 65 3.38 -6.51 -6.15
CA LEU A 65 4.83 -6.51 -6.38
C LEU A 65 5.18 -6.20 -7.82
N GLN A 66 4.46 -6.76 -8.78
CA GLN A 66 4.65 -6.44 -10.20
C GLN A 66 4.36 -4.96 -10.48
N ARG A 67 3.34 -4.37 -9.83
CA ARG A 67 3.07 -2.94 -9.92
C ARG A 67 4.25 -2.13 -9.39
N MET A 68 4.79 -2.50 -8.21
CA MET A 68 5.97 -1.85 -7.63
C MET A 68 7.21 -1.99 -8.52
N ASP A 69 7.48 -3.17 -9.06
CA ASP A 69 8.63 -3.41 -9.94
C ASP A 69 8.61 -2.53 -11.20
N ASN A 70 7.41 -2.17 -11.66
CA ASN A 70 7.20 -1.32 -12.83
C ASN A 70 7.13 0.19 -12.51
N GLU A 71 7.24 0.59 -11.24
CA GLU A 71 7.16 2.00 -10.86
C GLU A 71 8.36 2.78 -11.39
N ARG A 72 8.07 3.94 -12.02
CA ARG A 72 9.07 4.87 -12.56
C ARG A 72 8.56 6.30 -12.48
N GLY A 73 9.50 7.25 -12.34
CA GLY A 73 9.24 8.67 -12.52
C GLY A 73 8.34 9.34 -11.48
N PHE A 74 7.96 8.65 -10.42
CA PHE A 74 7.03 9.15 -9.40
C PHE A 74 5.64 9.57 -9.92
N ASN A 75 5.23 9.09 -11.09
CA ASN A 75 4.02 9.55 -11.77
C ASN A 75 2.72 8.92 -11.22
N ASN A 76 2.82 7.81 -10.50
CA ASN A 76 1.67 7.02 -10.07
C ASN A 76 1.70 6.73 -8.56
N VAL A 77 2.15 7.68 -7.76
CA VAL A 77 2.34 7.52 -6.30
C VAL A 77 1.07 6.99 -5.62
N LEU A 78 -0.08 7.51 -5.99
CA LEU A 78 -1.35 7.15 -5.35
C LEU A 78 -1.80 5.73 -5.67
N CYS A 79 -1.53 5.23 -6.88
CA CYS A 79 -1.98 3.91 -7.31
C CYS A 79 -1.45 2.79 -6.43
N TRP A 80 -0.14 2.70 -6.24
CA TRP A 80 0.43 1.61 -5.47
C TRP A 80 0.22 1.78 -3.97
N LEU A 81 0.20 3.04 -3.45
CA LEU A 81 -0.14 3.31 -2.04
C LEU A 81 -1.58 2.89 -1.74
N ALA A 82 -2.51 3.16 -2.63
CA ALA A 82 -3.89 2.71 -2.52
C ALA A 82 -3.98 1.17 -2.54
N VAL A 83 -3.23 0.50 -3.42
CA VAL A 83 -3.11 -0.98 -3.44
C VAL A 83 -2.55 -1.50 -2.12
N PHE A 84 -1.49 -0.89 -1.60
CA PHE A 84 -0.90 -1.25 -0.30
C PHE A 84 -1.91 -1.14 0.84
N ASN A 85 -2.64 -0.04 0.93
CA ASN A 85 -3.67 0.16 1.94
C ASN A 85 -4.80 -0.85 1.84
N THR A 86 -5.24 -1.10 0.64
CA THR A 86 -6.25 -2.11 0.35
C THR A 86 -5.84 -3.49 0.85
N LEU A 87 -4.61 -3.90 0.58
CA LEU A 87 -4.08 -5.18 1.03
C LEU A 87 -3.87 -5.22 2.55
N GLY A 88 -3.83 -4.07 3.22
CA GLY A 88 -3.84 -3.97 4.68
C GLY A 88 -5.10 -4.53 5.33
N GLY A 89 -6.24 -4.42 4.65
CA GLY A 89 -7.51 -5.03 5.07
C GLY A 89 -7.68 -6.49 4.70
N ALA A 90 -7.00 -6.96 3.65
CA ALA A 90 -7.10 -8.32 3.20
C ALA A 90 -6.12 -9.22 3.95
N ALA A 91 -6.55 -10.35 4.52
CA ALA A 91 -5.80 -11.44 5.18
C ALA A 91 -4.23 -11.30 5.18
N PRO A 92 -3.37 -11.95 5.88
CA PRO A 92 -1.99 -11.59 6.28
C PRO A 92 -1.00 -11.33 5.10
N LEU A 93 -1.42 -10.52 4.12
CA LEU A 93 -0.64 -10.18 2.93
C LEU A 93 0.42 -9.12 3.20
N ILE A 94 0.15 -8.19 4.11
CA ILE A 94 1.05 -7.06 4.39
C ILE A 94 2.43 -7.53 4.85
N ARG A 95 2.52 -8.58 5.65
CA ARG A 95 3.81 -9.15 6.07
C ARG A 95 4.67 -9.58 4.87
N SER A 96 4.08 -10.33 3.95
CA SER A 96 4.80 -10.82 2.77
C SER A 96 5.10 -9.70 1.77
N LEU A 97 4.15 -8.78 1.58
CA LEU A 97 4.35 -7.62 0.72
C LEU A 97 5.47 -6.72 1.24
N TRP A 98 5.45 -6.38 2.54
CA TRP A 98 6.45 -5.55 3.20
C TRP A 98 7.86 -6.14 3.06
N SER A 99 8.02 -7.42 3.39
CA SER A 99 9.33 -8.08 3.32
C SER A 99 9.90 -8.12 1.90
N ARG A 100 9.05 -8.38 0.90
CA ARG A 100 9.48 -8.44 -0.51
C ARG A 100 9.68 -7.07 -1.13
N TRP A 101 8.95 -6.06 -0.68
CA TRP A 101 9.13 -4.69 -1.12
C TRP A 101 10.43 -4.09 -0.57
N TRP A 102 10.61 -4.12 0.76
CA TRP A 102 11.78 -3.55 1.43
C TRP A 102 13.06 -4.36 1.25
N ALA A 103 13.02 -5.47 0.51
CA ALA A 103 14.22 -6.10 -0.05
C ALA A 103 14.91 -5.21 -1.09
N LEU A 104 14.19 -4.25 -1.67
CA LEU A 104 14.68 -3.24 -2.62
C LEU A 104 15.50 -3.83 -3.77
N ASP A 105 15.12 -5.01 -4.24
CA ASP A 105 15.86 -5.78 -5.25
C ASP A 105 15.61 -5.28 -6.68
N THR A 106 14.75 -4.28 -6.87
CA THR A 106 14.48 -3.62 -8.15
C THR A 106 14.45 -2.09 -8.00
N PRO A 107 14.82 -1.32 -9.07
CA PRO A 107 14.66 0.14 -9.05
C PRO A 107 13.21 0.59 -8.79
N GLY A 108 12.21 -0.14 -9.30
CA GLY A 108 10.80 0.18 -9.06
C GLY A 108 10.41 0.12 -7.58
N LYS A 109 10.87 -0.90 -6.84
CA LYS A 109 10.65 -0.99 -5.39
C LYS A 109 11.37 0.14 -4.63
N ALA A 110 12.54 0.55 -5.10
CA ALA A 110 13.26 1.69 -4.53
C ALA A 110 12.47 2.99 -4.77
N VAL A 111 11.91 3.21 -5.96
CA VAL A 111 11.00 4.32 -6.25
C VAL A 111 9.82 4.32 -5.30
N CYS A 112 9.15 3.19 -5.11
CA CYS A 112 8.04 3.05 -4.16
C CYS A 112 8.45 3.37 -2.71
N ALA A 113 9.65 2.99 -2.28
CA ALA A 113 10.15 3.31 -0.94
C ALA A 113 10.35 4.82 -0.74
N ILE A 114 10.90 5.51 -1.75
CA ILE A 114 11.03 6.97 -1.76
C ILE A 114 9.66 7.65 -1.72
N GLN A 115 8.70 7.18 -2.51
CA GLN A 115 7.33 7.71 -2.51
C GLN A 115 6.65 7.56 -1.14
N TYR A 116 6.82 6.40 -0.51
CA TYR A 116 6.24 6.13 0.81
C TYR A 116 6.83 7.05 1.89
N ALA A 117 8.15 7.21 1.90
CA ALA A 117 8.82 8.12 2.82
C ALA A 117 8.42 9.58 2.59
N ALA A 118 8.38 10.02 1.34
CA ALA A 118 7.93 11.37 1.01
C ALA A 118 6.52 11.64 1.55
N HIS A 119 5.65 10.64 1.49
CA HIS A 119 4.30 10.73 2.04
C HIS A 119 4.28 10.88 3.57
N LEU A 120 5.23 10.26 4.27
CA LEU A 120 5.33 10.36 5.73
C LEU A 120 6.01 11.65 6.21
N ILE A 121 6.87 12.27 5.38
CA ILE A 121 7.69 13.42 5.79
C ILE A 121 7.01 14.75 5.46
N TYR A 122 6.37 14.84 4.29
CA TYR A 122 5.83 16.08 3.80
C TYR A 122 4.32 16.18 3.96
N PRO A 123 3.78 17.34 4.36
CA PRO A 123 2.37 17.64 4.15
C PRO A 123 2.06 17.63 2.64
N ILE A 124 0.81 17.34 2.30
CA ILE A 124 0.38 17.17 0.90
C ILE A 124 0.85 18.33 0.00
N GLU A 125 0.63 19.57 0.45
CA GLU A 125 0.92 20.77 -0.33
C GLU A 125 2.42 21.00 -0.54
N ALA A 126 3.27 20.41 0.30
CA ALA A 126 4.73 20.56 0.25
C ALA A 126 5.44 19.31 -0.28
N ASN A 127 4.72 18.25 -0.61
CA ASN A 127 5.31 17.01 -1.08
C ASN A 127 5.86 17.20 -2.51
N PRO A 128 7.19 17.07 -2.72
CA PRO A 128 7.80 17.33 -4.02
C PRO A 128 7.42 16.33 -5.11
N LEU A 129 6.79 15.21 -4.73
CA LEU A 129 6.35 14.17 -5.67
C LEU A 129 4.92 14.37 -6.15
N TRP A 130 4.18 15.35 -5.60
CA TRP A 130 2.78 15.53 -5.90
C TRP A 130 2.56 16.70 -6.83
N SER A 131 1.78 16.47 -7.87
CA SER A 131 1.25 17.56 -8.71
C SER A 131 -0.04 18.11 -8.11
N GLN A 132 -0.37 19.36 -8.41
CA GLN A 132 -1.62 19.99 -7.97
C GLN A 132 -2.88 19.23 -8.45
N GLU A 133 -2.80 18.49 -9.53
CA GLU A 133 -3.89 17.67 -10.06
C GLU A 133 -4.32 16.53 -9.11
N TRP A 134 -3.50 16.21 -8.10
CA TRP A 134 -3.72 15.10 -7.18
C TRP A 134 -4.31 15.53 -5.82
N ILE A 135 -4.40 16.83 -5.56
CA ILE A 135 -4.91 17.36 -4.28
C ILE A 135 -6.39 17.01 -4.07
N ASP A 136 -7.15 16.85 -5.14
CA ASP A 136 -8.59 16.54 -5.08
C ASP A 136 -8.92 15.07 -4.78
N TRP A 137 -7.95 14.17 -4.75
CA TRP A 137 -8.19 12.72 -4.60
C TRP A 137 -8.16 12.22 -3.15
N GLY A 138 -8.04 13.11 -2.18
CA GLY A 138 -8.04 12.75 -0.76
C GLY A 138 -6.71 12.19 -0.27
N HIS A 139 -6.66 11.82 1.01
CA HIS A 139 -5.47 11.29 1.64
C HIS A 139 -5.07 9.95 0.99
N PRO A 140 -3.84 9.75 0.49
CA PRO A 140 -3.45 8.54 -0.24
C PRO A 140 -3.43 7.26 0.62
N LEU A 141 -3.42 7.41 1.94
CA LEU A 141 -3.72 6.34 2.89
C LEU A 141 -5.24 6.27 3.19
N GLY A 142 -6.08 6.87 2.37
CA GLY A 142 -7.43 7.39 2.63
C GLY A 142 -8.52 6.40 2.99
N HIS A 143 -8.34 5.12 2.96
CA HIS A 143 -9.31 4.19 3.53
C HIS A 143 -8.71 3.53 4.78
N LYS A 144 -8.94 4.17 5.91
CA LYS A 144 -8.59 3.66 7.24
C LYS A 144 -9.40 2.42 7.59
N ASP A 145 -10.56 2.27 6.94
CA ASP A 145 -11.53 1.21 7.18
C ASP A 145 -11.00 -0.11 6.60
N GLY A 146 -10.80 -1.09 7.45
CA GLY A 146 -10.61 -2.47 7.02
C GLY A 146 -9.24 -3.09 7.24
N TRP A 147 -8.27 -2.39 7.82
CA TRP A 147 -7.01 -3.04 8.22
C TRP A 147 -7.26 -4.12 9.28
N SER A 148 -6.86 -5.36 9.01
CA SER A 148 -6.96 -6.43 10.00
C SER A 148 -6.07 -6.16 11.21
N SER A 149 -6.50 -6.63 12.40
CA SER A 149 -5.73 -6.49 13.64
C SER A 149 -4.31 -7.04 13.51
N ASP A 150 -4.14 -8.17 12.83
CA ASP A 150 -2.85 -8.81 12.61
C ASP A 150 -1.93 -7.98 11.72
N ASN A 151 -2.47 -7.39 10.64
CA ASN A 151 -1.72 -6.53 9.75
C ASN A 151 -1.33 -5.21 10.43
N ARG A 152 -2.24 -4.64 11.24
CA ARG A 152 -1.93 -3.46 12.07
C ARG A 152 -0.83 -3.74 13.10
N ALA A 153 -0.92 -4.85 13.81
CA ALA A 153 0.10 -5.24 14.79
C ALA A 153 1.47 -5.45 14.12
N PHE A 154 1.48 -6.07 12.95
CA PHE A 154 2.71 -6.23 12.17
C PHE A 154 3.28 -4.88 11.72
N LEU A 155 2.46 -3.99 11.15
CA LEU A 155 2.93 -2.67 10.70
C LEU A 155 3.48 -1.86 11.87
N ARG A 156 2.81 -1.88 13.02
CA ARG A 156 3.29 -1.21 14.24
C ARG A 156 4.68 -1.69 14.68
N GLN A 157 4.99 -2.96 14.46
CA GLN A 157 6.30 -3.52 14.78
C GLN A 157 7.38 -3.12 13.76
N MET A 158 7.02 -3.02 12.50
CA MET A 158 7.97 -2.87 11.39
C MET A 158 8.16 -1.43 10.94
N LEU A 159 7.14 -0.59 11.05
CA LEU A 159 7.18 0.80 10.61
C LEU A 159 7.77 1.66 11.74
N THR A 160 9.08 1.89 11.68
CA THR A 160 9.80 2.78 12.59
C THR A 160 10.56 3.86 11.81
N PRO A 161 10.83 5.03 12.42
CA PRO A 161 11.61 6.08 11.77
C PRO A 161 12.97 5.59 11.25
N GLU A 162 13.67 4.79 12.05
CA GLU A 162 14.99 4.25 11.71
C GLU A 162 14.91 3.31 10.49
N MET A 163 13.86 2.48 10.43
CA MET A 163 13.66 1.58 9.30
C MET A 163 13.38 2.37 8.02
N ILE A 164 12.56 3.41 8.09
CA ILE A 164 12.27 4.27 6.93
C ILE A 164 13.55 4.99 6.48
N VAL A 165 14.29 5.62 7.38
CA VAL A 165 15.53 6.33 7.04
C VAL A 165 16.55 5.39 6.40
N ALA A 166 16.81 4.24 7.01
CA ALA A 166 17.76 3.27 6.46
C ALA A 166 17.30 2.74 5.08
N GLY A 167 16.00 2.47 4.94
CA GLY A 167 15.43 1.98 3.69
C GLY A 167 15.50 3.00 2.56
N VAL A 168 15.18 4.28 2.82
CA VAL A 168 15.24 5.31 1.76
C VAL A 168 16.67 5.70 1.40
N GLN A 169 17.62 5.60 2.34
CA GLN A 169 19.03 5.75 2.02
C GLN A 169 19.50 4.64 1.06
N ALA A 170 19.14 3.40 1.34
CA ALA A 170 19.43 2.27 0.46
C ALA A 170 18.73 2.43 -0.91
N ALA A 171 17.48 2.89 -0.94
CA ALA A 171 16.73 3.15 -2.17
C ALA A 171 17.40 4.26 -3.01
N ALA A 172 17.86 5.35 -2.38
CA ALA A 172 18.56 6.42 -3.07
C ALA A 172 19.89 5.95 -3.69
N GLU A 173 20.61 5.03 -3.04
CA GLU A 173 21.82 4.40 -3.60
C GLU A 173 21.49 3.54 -4.84
N ILE A 174 20.41 2.75 -4.80
CA ILE A 174 19.95 1.94 -5.93
C ILE A 174 19.57 2.85 -7.12
N LEU A 175 18.94 3.99 -6.84
CA LEU A 175 18.53 4.94 -7.88
C LEU A 175 19.63 5.91 -8.32
N ARG A 176 20.86 5.76 -7.80
CA ARG A 176 21.98 6.60 -8.21
C ARG A 176 22.27 6.41 -9.70
N GLY A 177 22.11 7.48 -10.45
CA GLY A 177 22.29 7.47 -11.92
C GLY A 177 21.01 7.23 -12.72
N GLU A 178 19.91 6.87 -12.05
CA GLU A 178 18.59 6.82 -12.67
C GLU A 178 17.95 8.22 -12.72
N PRO A 179 16.94 8.47 -13.56
CA PRO A 179 16.25 9.76 -13.65
C PRO A 179 15.70 10.24 -12.28
N GLU A 180 15.28 9.31 -11.43
CA GLU A 180 14.74 9.58 -10.09
C GLU A 180 15.82 9.89 -9.04
N GLY A 181 17.09 9.63 -9.34
CA GLY A 181 18.17 9.61 -8.36
C GLY A 181 18.37 10.93 -7.61
N ALA A 182 18.26 12.07 -8.27
CA ALA A 182 18.42 13.37 -7.62
C ALA A 182 17.30 13.65 -6.61
N MET A 183 16.06 13.32 -6.95
CA MET A 183 14.91 13.46 -6.05
C MET A 183 14.97 12.45 -4.91
N ALA A 184 15.35 11.21 -5.19
CA ALA A 184 15.54 10.17 -4.19
C ALA A 184 16.58 10.56 -3.14
N ALA A 185 17.73 11.09 -3.58
CA ALA A 185 18.79 11.59 -2.67
C ALA A 185 18.29 12.72 -1.77
N ARG A 186 17.53 13.68 -2.33
CA ARG A 186 16.92 14.76 -1.57
C ARG A 186 15.96 14.23 -0.50
N ILE A 187 15.02 13.35 -0.87
CA ILE A 187 14.02 12.80 0.06
C ILE A 187 14.71 11.96 1.15
N ALA A 188 15.76 11.21 0.81
CA ALA A 188 16.53 10.45 1.79
C ALA A 188 17.26 11.36 2.79
N GLN A 189 17.76 12.51 2.35
CA GLN A 189 18.37 13.51 3.23
C GLN A 189 17.30 14.16 4.12
N ASP A 190 16.18 14.58 3.54
CA ASP A 190 15.07 15.20 4.29
C ASP A 190 14.50 14.23 5.33
N ALA A 191 14.40 12.92 5.02
CA ALA A 191 13.98 11.88 5.97
C ALA A 191 14.92 11.77 7.17
N TYR A 192 16.22 11.85 6.95
CA TYR A 192 17.22 11.84 8.01
C TYR A 192 17.13 13.10 8.88
N GLU A 193 17.00 14.28 8.26
CA GLU A 193 16.93 15.58 8.97
C GLU A 193 15.59 15.76 9.71
N ALA A 194 14.51 15.17 9.21
CA ALA A 194 13.17 15.30 9.76
C ALA A 194 12.74 14.11 10.63
N MET A 195 13.66 13.43 11.31
CA MET A 195 13.39 12.25 12.13
C MET A 195 12.27 12.46 13.15
N ASP A 196 12.20 13.64 13.77
CA ASP A 196 11.17 13.97 14.75
C ASP A 196 9.78 14.06 14.10
N ILE A 197 9.70 14.66 12.89
CA ILE A 197 8.46 14.74 12.10
C ILE A 197 8.03 13.34 11.70
N LEU A 198 8.96 12.53 11.20
CA LEU A 198 8.71 11.15 10.80
C LEU A 198 8.16 10.32 11.96
N THR A 199 8.69 10.51 13.17
CA THR A 199 8.20 9.86 14.39
C THR A 199 6.74 10.21 14.66
N ILE A 200 6.41 11.50 14.64
CA ILE A 200 5.03 11.97 14.86
C ILE A 200 4.08 11.43 13.80
N GLN A 201 4.45 11.49 12.54
CA GLN A 201 3.62 11.03 11.42
C GLN A 201 3.37 9.51 11.47
N ILE A 202 4.39 8.73 11.83
CA ILE A 202 4.23 7.28 12.01
C ILE A 202 3.31 6.98 13.19
N GLU A 203 3.45 7.68 14.32
CA GLU A 203 2.57 7.50 15.47
C GLU A 203 1.12 7.86 15.14
N ASP A 204 0.89 8.96 14.44
CA ASP A 204 -0.43 9.38 14.01
C ASP A 204 -1.06 8.38 13.03
N LEU A 205 -0.31 7.93 12.03
CA LEU A 205 -0.75 6.89 11.10
C LEU A 205 -1.16 5.61 11.85
N LEU A 206 -0.32 5.11 12.75
CA LEU A 206 -0.60 3.89 13.51
C LEU A 206 -1.77 4.07 14.49
N ARG A 207 -2.00 5.29 15.00
CA ARG A 207 -3.17 5.62 15.82
C ARG A 207 -4.44 5.63 14.97
N ASP A 208 -4.39 6.25 13.82
CA ASP A 208 -5.49 6.32 12.87
C ASP A 208 -5.96 4.92 12.41
N LEU A 209 -5.01 4.02 12.13
CA LEU A 209 -5.32 2.63 11.82
C LEU A 209 -5.92 1.85 13.00
N SER A 210 -5.89 2.40 14.22
CA SER A 210 -6.38 1.73 15.44
C SER A 210 -7.79 2.19 15.85
N CYS A 211 -8.30 3.31 15.32
CA CYS A 211 -9.50 3.96 15.83
C CYS A 211 -10.83 3.28 15.46
N ASP A 212 -10.85 2.24 14.62
CA ASP A 212 -12.09 1.65 14.13
C ASP A 212 -12.70 0.53 15.01
N GLU A 213 -12.10 0.19 16.14
CA GLU A 213 -12.68 -0.84 17.02
C GLU A 213 -13.80 -0.33 17.95
N SER A 214 -14.08 0.97 17.98
CA SER A 214 -15.00 1.55 18.96
C SER A 214 -16.37 1.99 18.41
N GLY A 215 -16.71 1.72 17.16
CA GLY A 215 -17.88 2.32 16.49
C GLY A 215 -19.08 1.43 16.19
N HIS A 216 -18.98 0.12 16.16
CA HIS A 216 -20.16 -0.74 15.96
C HIS A 216 -20.05 -2.06 16.71
N ALA A 217 -20.40 -2.04 17.99
CA ALA A 217 -21.09 -3.16 18.59
C ALA A 217 -22.46 -3.23 17.89
N LEU A 218 -22.61 -4.18 16.99
CA LEU A 218 -23.90 -4.48 16.36
C LEU A 218 -24.84 -5.00 17.45
N GLU A 219 -25.85 -4.20 17.78
CA GLU A 219 -27.12 -4.72 18.33
C GLU A 219 -27.83 -5.59 17.29
#